data_9447bb60f6c526cef13ddb7ef8210594
#
_entry.id   9447bb60f6c526cef13ddb7ef8210594
#
_cell.length_a   1.000
_cell.length_b   1.000
_cell.length_c   1.000
_cell.angle_alpha   90.00
_cell.angle_beta   90.00
_cell.angle_gamma   90.00
#
_symmetry.space_group_name_H-M   'P 1'
#
loop_
_entity.id
_entity.type
_entity.pdbx_description
1 polymer ?
#
loop_
_entity_poly.entity_id
_entity_poly.type
_entity_poly.pdbx_seq_one_letter_code
_entity_poly.pdbx_strand_id
1 'polypeptide(L)'
;MTAWLALACLYMGRWTEATDMALSVVDHSFSSVISRIMALVALGRVRARRGDPGVSEVLDEALMLAMQTGTLQRLAPVRAARAEAAWLAGDNKKALEEAGAAYELALQKRHAWFVGELTYRQRQAGRMIRVPDVAAKPFTLLAAGKWADAANEWKMRSCPYEQAMALAEGDEAAKRTALTILEQLGAGQASAVLRRRLRDEGVRSIPRGPRPTTKGNPAGLTAREVEILALLSENLQNAEIASRLFISPKTVGHHISAILSKLNVRSRGEAAAAAPRLLSK
;
A
#
# COMPACT_ATOMS: atom_id res chain seq x y z
N MET A 1 7.13 -13.48 17.45
CA MET A 1 7.77 -12.16 17.23
C MET A 1 7.66 -11.69 15.78
N THR A 2 8.05 -12.47 14.79
CA THR A 2 8.08 -12.12 13.35
C THR A 2 6.77 -11.54 12.79
N ALA A 3 5.62 -12.10 13.14
CA ALA A 3 4.30 -11.59 12.71
C ALA A 3 4.02 -10.14 13.17
N TRP A 4 4.46 -9.77 14.35
CA TRP A 4 4.32 -8.40 14.87
C TRP A 4 5.27 -7.43 14.17
N LEU A 5 6.48 -7.90 13.82
CA LEU A 5 7.42 -7.13 13.01
C LEU A 5 6.87 -6.92 11.59
N ALA A 6 6.21 -7.93 11.00
CA ALA A 6 5.53 -7.77 9.72
C ALA A 6 4.46 -6.66 9.75
N LEU A 7 3.65 -6.60 10.83
CA LEU A 7 2.70 -5.51 11.01
C LEU A 7 3.39 -4.15 11.22
N ALA A 8 4.47 -4.09 11.99
CA ALA A 8 5.23 -2.86 12.17
C ALA A 8 5.79 -2.37 10.82
N CYS A 9 6.39 -3.26 10.03
CA CYS A 9 6.89 -2.94 8.69
C CYS A 9 5.76 -2.50 7.74
N LEU A 10 4.58 -3.12 7.82
CA LEU A 10 3.39 -2.68 7.07
C LEU A 10 3.06 -1.23 7.35
N TYR A 11 2.92 -0.84 8.64
CA TYR A 11 2.58 0.52 9.02
C TYR A 11 3.69 1.52 8.67
N MET A 12 4.96 1.14 8.79
CA MET A 12 6.10 1.97 8.39
C MET A 12 6.32 2.07 6.88
N GLY A 13 5.48 1.45 6.06
CA GLY A 13 5.61 1.49 4.60
C GLY A 13 6.68 0.55 4.01
N ARG A 14 7.31 -0.28 4.83
CA ARG A 14 8.33 -1.27 4.43
C ARG A 14 7.67 -2.56 3.95
N TRP A 15 6.90 -2.46 2.87
CA TRP A 15 5.96 -3.52 2.47
C TRP A 15 6.60 -4.77 1.91
N THR A 16 7.80 -4.69 1.33
CA THR A 16 8.54 -5.87 0.90
C THR A 16 8.93 -6.71 2.11
N GLU A 17 9.54 -6.08 3.11
CA GLU A 17 9.92 -6.75 4.35
C GLU A 17 8.71 -7.29 5.12
N ALA A 18 7.61 -6.52 5.14
CA ALA A 18 6.35 -6.98 5.74
C ALA A 18 5.83 -8.26 5.07
N THR A 19 5.92 -8.32 3.73
CA THR A 19 5.52 -9.49 2.95
C THR A 19 6.40 -10.69 3.23
N ASP A 20 7.73 -10.51 3.19
CA ASP A 20 8.69 -11.60 3.42
C ASP A 20 8.54 -12.20 4.82
N MET A 21 8.43 -11.33 5.85
CA MET A 21 8.18 -11.75 7.22
C MET A 21 6.82 -12.44 7.38
N ALA A 22 5.76 -11.93 6.74
CA ALA A 22 4.44 -12.54 6.82
C ALA A 22 4.44 -13.93 6.17
N LEU A 23 5.01 -14.08 4.99
CA LEU A 23 5.13 -15.36 4.30
C LEU A 23 5.93 -16.37 5.13
N SER A 24 7.05 -15.96 5.73
CA SER A 24 7.84 -16.87 6.59
C SER A 24 7.05 -17.41 7.77
N VAL A 25 6.07 -16.65 8.30
CA VAL A 25 5.17 -17.12 9.37
C VAL A 25 4.07 -18.02 8.82
N VAL A 26 3.50 -17.68 7.66
CA VAL A 26 2.41 -18.44 7.02
C VAL A 26 2.90 -19.80 6.52
N ASP A 27 4.09 -19.86 5.98
CA ASP A 27 4.68 -21.11 5.45
C ASP A 27 5.20 -22.02 6.56
N HIS A 28 5.36 -21.51 7.79
CA HIS A 28 5.84 -22.30 8.91
C HIS A 28 4.71 -23.07 9.59
N SER A 29 4.70 -24.40 9.47
CA SER A 29 3.63 -25.30 9.93
C SER A 29 3.35 -25.27 11.44
N PHE A 30 4.33 -24.85 12.27
CA PHE A 30 4.20 -24.75 13.73
C PHE A 30 3.95 -23.32 14.23
N SER A 31 3.57 -22.40 13.36
CA SER A 31 3.21 -21.04 13.78
C SER A 31 1.96 -21.05 14.65
N SER A 32 1.98 -20.30 15.75
CA SER A 32 0.77 -20.16 16.58
C SER A 32 -0.35 -19.49 15.77
N VAL A 33 -1.60 -19.88 16.04
CA VAL A 33 -2.80 -19.30 15.40
C VAL A 33 -2.77 -17.77 15.46
N ILE A 34 -2.38 -17.20 16.60
CA ILE A 34 -2.28 -15.75 16.81
C ILE A 34 -1.27 -15.12 15.86
N SER A 35 -0.07 -15.71 15.75
CA SER A 35 0.97 -15.22 14.84
C SER A 35 0.53 -15.33 13.38
N ARG A 36 -0.11 -16.45 13.02
CA ARG A 36 -0.64 -16.68 11.67
C ARG A 36 -1.69 -15.64 11.29
N ILE A 37 -2.66 -15.35 12.16
CA ILE A 37 -3.67 -14.30 11.92
C ILE A 37 -2.99 -12.95 11.64
N MET A 38 -2.03 -12.53 12.47
CA MET A 38 -1.38 -11.23 12.31
C MET A 38 -0.54 -11.15 11.03
N ALA A 39 0.14 -12.22 10.66
CA ALA A 39 0.87 -12.33 9.41
C ALA A 39 -0.07 -12.24 8.19
N LEU A 40 -1.18 -12.96 8.21
CA LEU A 40 -2.21 -12.91 7.15
C LEU A 40 -2.84 -11.52 7.03
N VAL A 41 -3.07 -10.81 8.13
CA VAL A 41 -3.54 -9.41 8.11
C VAL A 41 -2.51 -8.51 7.43
N ALA A 42 -1.23 -8.63 7.77
CA ALA A 42 -0.18 -7.83 7.14
C ALA A 42 -0.10 -8.11 5.63
N LEU A 43 -0.07 -9.38 5.24
CA LEU A 43 -0.01 -9.81 3.84
C LEU A 43 -1.24 -9.35 3.05
N GLY A 44 -2.44 -9.56 3.59
CA GLY A 44 -3.68 -9.17 2.94
C GLY A 44 -3.80 -7.66 2.73
N ARG A 45 -3.39 -6.85 3.71
CA ARG A 45 -3.36 -5.38 3.56
C ARG A 45 -2.34 -4.92 2.52
N VAL A 46 -1.13 -5.47 2.50
CA VAL A 46 -0.14 -5.13 1.47
C VAL A 46 -0.68 -5.45 0.08
N ARG A 47 -1.21 -6.66 -0.11
CA ARG A 47 -1.80 -7.07 -1.41
C ARG A 47 -2.95 -6.16 -1.82
N ALA A 48 -3.89 -5.87 -0.93
CA ALA A 48 -5.03 -5.01 -1.22
C ALA A 48 -4.58 -3.58 -1.62
N ARG A 49 -3.63 -3.00 -0.90
CA ARG A 49 -3.11 -1.65 -1.15
C ARG A 49 -2.33 -1.55 -2.46
N ARG A 50 -1.56 -2.59 -2.81
CA ARG A 50 -0.83 -2.71 -4.08
C ARG A 50 -1.75 -3.04 -5.26
N GLY A 51 -2.80 -3.81 -5.04
CA GLY A 51 -3.64 -4.42 -6.07
C GLY A 51 -3.09 -5.76 -6.55
N ASP A 52 -2.38 -6.47 -5.67
CA ASP A 52 -1.86 -7.81 -5.93
C ASP A 52 -2.98 -8.88 -5.81
N PRO A 53 -2.86 -10.04 -6.47
CA PRO A 53 -3.84 -11.12 -6.37
C PRO A 53 -3.81 -11.83 -5.00
N GLY A 54 -4.82 -12.66 -4.73
CA GLY A 54 -4.87 -13.52 -3.54
C GLY A 54 -5.24 -12.79 -2.26
N VAL A 55 -5.93 -11.63 -2.34
CA VAL A 55 -6.38 -10.86 -1.17
C VAL A 55 -7.47 -11.59 -0.42
N SER A 56 -8.46 -12.12 -1.14
CA SER A 56 -9.61 -12.79 -0.54
C SER A 56 -9.20 -14.05 0.21
N GLU A 57 -8.40 -14.90 -0.42
CA GLU A 57 -7.93 -16.16 0.14
C GLU A 57 -7.19 -15.95 1.46
N VAL A 58 -6.28 -14.97 1.50
CA VAL A 58 -5.49 -14.65 2.68
C VAL A 58 -6.35 -14.09 3.81
N LEU A 59 -7.29 -13.19 3.49
CA LEU A 59 -8.13 -12.55 4.50
C LEU A 59 -9.29 -13.45 4.94
N ASP A 60 -9.75 -14.39 4.11
CA ASP A 60 -10.75 -15.39 4.48
C ASP A 60 -10.16 -16.41 5.47
N GLU A 61 -8.92 -16.87 5.24
CA GLU A 61 -8.18 -17.68 6.20
C GLU A 61 -7.99 -16.94 7.53
N ALA A 62 -7.56 -15.68 7.48
CA ALA A 62 -7.40 -14.86 8.68
C ALA A 62 -8.71 -14.74 9.47
N LEU A 63 -9.84 -14.56 8.77
CA LEU A 63 -11.15 -14.46 9.42
C LEU A 63 -11.57 -15.78 10.07
N MET A 64 -11.43 -16.89 9.37
CA MET A 64 -11.74 -18.21 9.90
C MET A 64 -10.99 -18.47 11.22
N LEU A 65 -9.68 -18.20 11.23
CA LEU A 65 -8.85 -18.37 12.42
C LEU A 65 -9.23 -17.37 13.54
N ALA A 66 -9.51 -16.11 13.19
CA ALA A 66 -9.90 -15.10 14.17
C ALA A 66 -11.24 -15.40 14.82
N MET A 67 -12.20 -15.94 14.08
CA MET A 67 -13.50 -16.36 14.61
C MET A 67 -13.36 -17.49 15.65
N GLN A 68 -12.44 -18.42 15.45
CA GLN A 68 -12.16 -19.48 16.42
C GLN A 68 -11.63 -18.92 17.76
N THR A 69 -10.92 -17.78 17.73
CA THR A 69 -10.43 -17.15 18.97
C THR A 69 -11.49 -16.35 19.71
N GLY A 70 -12.51 -15.85 19.01
CA GLY A 70 -13.59 -15.02 19.55
C GLY A 70 -13.17 -13.71 20.19
N THR A 71 -11.89 -13.30 20.06
CA THR A 71 -11.36 -12.13 20.76
C THR A 71 -11.33 -10.90 19.87
N LEU A 72 -11.64 -9.73 20.45
CA LEU A 72 -11.60 -8.45 19.72
C LEU A 72 -10.23 -8.20 19.07
N GLN A 73 -9.14 -8.50 19.78
CA GLN A 73 -7.77 -8.25 19.32
C GLN A 73 -7.41 -9.05 18.06
N ARG A 74 -8.19 -10.09 17.72
CA ARG A 74 -8.00 -10.88 16.50
C ARG A 74 -9.06 -10.53 15.46
N LEU A 75 -10.31 -10.38 15.88
CA LEU A 75 -11.41 -10.05 14.98
C LEU A 75 -11.30 -8.66 14.37
N ALA A 76 -11.02 -7.63 15.18
CA ALA A 76 -11.02 -6.25 14.69
C ALA A 76 -9.97 -5.96 13.61
N PRO A 77 -8.69 -6.35 13.73
CA PRO A 77 -7.70 -6.16 12.68
C PRO A 77 -8.06 -6.87 11.37
N VAL A 78 -8.60 -8.07 11.45
CA VAL A 78 -9.03 -8.85 10.27
C VAL A 78 -10.23 -8.17 9.60
N ARG A 79 -11.26 -7.82 10.38
CA ARG A 79 -12.45 -7.14 9.85
C ARG A 79 -12.10 -5.77 9.24
N ALA A 80 -11.21 -5.00 9.86
CA ALA A 80 -10.74 -3.74 9.32
C ALA A 80 -9.93 -3.93 8.02
N ALA A 81 -9.10 -4.98 7.92
CA ALA A 81 -8.36 -5.29 6.69
C ALA A 81 -9.30 -5.72 5.55
N ARG A 82 -10.33 -6.52 5.85
CA ARG A 82 -11.36 -6.92 4.88
C ARG A 82 -12.20 -5.74 4.41
N ALA A 83 -12.57 -4.84 5.33
CA ALA A 83 -13.28 -3.62 4.99
C ALA A 83 -12.43 -2.70 4.08
N GLU A 84 -11.13 -2.55 4.38
CA GLU A 84 -10.19 -1.81 3.54
C GLU A 84 -10.08 -2.43 2.15
N ALA A 85 -9.91 -3.75 2.05
CA ALA A 85 -9.79 -4.47 0.79
C ALA A 85 -11.06 -4.33 -0.06
N ALA A 86 -12.23 -4.48 0.53
CA ALA A 86 -13.52 -4.32 -0.15
C ALA A 86 -13.70 -2.88 -0.67
N TRP A 87 -13.40 -1.87 0.15
CA TRP A 87 -13.45 -0.47 -0.26
C TRP A 87 -12.49 -0.16 -1.41
N LEU A 88 -11.25 -0.66 -1.35
CA LEU A 88 -10.27 -0.51 -2.44
C LEU A 88 -10.74 -1.16 -3.74
N ALA A 89 -11.49 -2.27 -3.65
CA ALA A 89 -12.10 -2.93 -4.80
C ALA A 89 -13.38 -2.22 -5.31
N GLY A 90 -13.89 -1.22 -4.57
CA GLY A 90 -15.12 -0.49 -4.91
C GLY A 90 -16.40 -1.14 -4.37
N ASP A 91 -16.31 -2.20 -3.58
CA ASP A 91 -17.45 -2.86 -2.92
C ASP A 91 -17.73 -2.21 -1.55
N ASN A 92 -18.42 -1.06 -1.60
CA ASN A 92 -18.77 -0.32 -0.39
C ASN A 92 -19.74 -1.09 0.52
N LYS A 93 -20.62 -1.93 -0.06
CA LYS A 93 -21.55 -2.75 0.72
C LYS A 93 -20.79 -3.72 1.61
N LYS A 94 -19.89 -4.50 1.02
CA LYS A 94 -19.04 -5.44 1.76
C LYS A 94 -18.13 -4.73 2.76
N ALA A 95 -17.60 -3.55 2.42
CA ALA A 95 -16.80 -2.75 3.34
C ALA A 95 -17.59 -2.35 4.59
N LEU A 96 -18.86 -1.96 4.44
CA LEU A 96 -19.73 -1.64 5.57
C LEU A 96 -20.06 -2.87 6.43
N GLU A 97 -20.37 -4.00 5.80
CA GLU A 97 -20.64 -5.26 6.50
C GLU A 97 -19.44 -5.70 7.35
N GLU A 98 -18.24 -5.70 6.77
CA GLU A 98 -17.02 -6.10 7.46
C GLU A 98 -16.66 -5.13 8.60
N ALA A 99 -16.71 -3.82 8.38
CA ALA A 99 -16.40 -2.84 9.41
C ALA A 99 -17.44 -2.86 10.54
N GLY A 100 -18.73 -3.11 10.23
CA GLY A 100 -19.81 -3.22 11.21
C GLY A 100 -19.68 -4.45 12.11
N ALA A 101 -19.21 -5.57 11.57
CA ALA A 101 -19.19 -6.87 12.25
C ALA A 101 -18.35 -6.91 13.55
N ALA A 102 -17.36 -6.03 13.71
CA ALA A 102 -16.55 -5.94 14.94
C ALA A 102 -16.75 -4.61 15.69
N TYR A 103 -17.52 -3.68 15.14
CA TYR A 103 -17.65 -2.32 15.68
C TYR A 103 -18.27 -2.28 17.06
N GLU A 104 -19.42 -2.95 17.28
CA GLU A 104 -20.10 -2.96 18.56
C GLU A 104 -19.23 -3.57 19.68
N LEU A 105 -18.52 -4.65 19.38
CA LEU A 105 -17.59 -5.27 20.33
C LEU A 105 -16.42 -4.32 20.66
N ALA A 106 -15.89 -3.60 19.65
CA ALA A 106 -14.83 -2.62 19.87
C ALA A 106 -15.32 -1.46 20.75
N LEU A 107 -16.55 -1.02 20.56
CA LEU A 107 -17.19 0.05 21.33
C LEU A 107 -17.42 -0.37 22.77
N GLN A 108 -18.00 -1.56 23.01
CA GLN A 108 -18.19 -2.11 24.34
C GLN A 108 -16.88 -2.25 25.12
N LYS A 109 -15.80 -2.69 24.45
CA LYS A 109 -14.46 -2.82 25.04
C LYS A 109 -13.72 -1.48 25.12
N ARG A 110 -14.30 -0.40 24.65
CA ARG A 110 -13.71 0.97 24.61
C ARG A 110 -12.30 0.99 24.00
N HIS A 111 -12.04 0.16 22.98
CA HIS A 111 -10.72 0.04 22.37
C HIS A 111 -10.50 1.17 21.35
N ALA A 112 -9.85 2.24 21.76
CA ALA A 112 -9.71 3.50 21.03
C ALA A 112 -9.30 3.35 19.56
N TRP A 113 -8.29 2.51 19.28
CA TRP A 113 -7.78 2.31 17.92
C TRP A 113 -8.76 1.54 17.04
N PHE A 114 -9.36 0.46 17.53
CA PHE A 114 -10.30 -0.33 16.74
C PHE A 114 -11.63 0.41 16.52
N VAL A 115 -12.12 1.13 17.53
CA VAL A 115 -13.28 2.02 17.36
C VAL A 115 -13.00 3.06 16.28
N GLY A 116 -11.85 3.71 16.35
CA GLY A 116 -11.46 4.73 15.37
C GLY A 116 -11.34 4.16 13.97
N GLU A 117 -10.60 3.07 13.78
CA GLU A 117 -10.38 2.47 12.47
C GLU A 117 -11.67 1.93 11.86
N LEU A 118 -12.48 1.18 12.61
CA LEU A 118 -13.74 0.62 12.09
C LEU A 118 -14.75 1.72 11.76
N THR A 119 -14.82 2.80 12.55
CA THR A 119 -15.65 3.97 12.21
C THR A 119 -15.14 4.64 10.93
N TYR A 120 -13.82 4.81 10.80
CA TYR A 120 -13.22 5.39 9.61
C TYR A 120 -13.53 4.57 8.35
N ARG A 121 -13.43 3.23 8.41
CA ARG A 121 -13.78 2.35 7.27
C ARG A 121 -15.26 2.47 6.88
N GLN A 122 -16.16 2.56 7.86
CA GLN A 122 -17.58 2.80 7.58
C GLN A 122 -17.82 4.14 6.89
N ARG A 123 -17.14 5.21 7.32
CA ARG A 123 -17.23 6.53 6.68
C ARG A 123 -16.65 6.53 5.26
N GLN A 124 -15.50 5.87 5.04
CA GLN A 124 -14.93 5.69 3.70
C GLN A 124 -15.91 4.99 2.74
N ALA A 125 -16.67 4.03 3.24
CA ALA A 125 -17.68 3.31 2.48
C ALA A 125 -19.02 4.07 2.34
N GLY A 126 -19.08 5.33 2.77
CA GLY A 126 -20.21 6.24 2.58
C GLY A 126 -21.22 6.28 3.73
N ARG A 127 -20.99 5.58 4.86
CA ARG A 127 -21.91 5.65 6.00
C ARG A 127 -21.68 6.93 6.81
N MET A 128 -22.73 7.72 6.99
CA MET A 128 -22.72 8.88 7.89
C MET A 128 -22.85 8.40 9.33
N ILE A 129 -21.72 8.25 10.01
CA ILE A 129 -21.65 7.82 11.42
C ILE A 129 -20.80 8.81 12.22
N ARG A 130 -21.27 9.17 13.42
CA ARG A 130 -20.47 9.97 14.36
C ARG A 130 -19.29 9.14 14.86
N VAL A 131 -18.10 9.73 14.88
CA VAL A 131 -16.93 9.12 15.50
C VAL A 131 -17.04 9.29 17.02
N PRO A 132 -17.04 8.18 17.80
CA PRO A 132 -17.13 8.25 19.25
C PRO A 132 -15.90 8.94 19.87
N ASP A 133 -16.09 9.63 21.00
CA ASP A 133 -15.02 10.35 21.68
C ASP A 133 -13.91 9.44 22.22
N VAL A 134 -14.21 8.13 22.39
CA VAL A 134 -13.23 7.11 22.77
C VAL A 134 -12.26 6.77 21.63
N ALA A 135 -12.55 7.13 20.39
CA ALA A 135 -11.70 6.83 19.24
C ALA A 135 -10.34 7.51 19.36
N ALA A 136 -9.30 6.85 18.83
CA ALA A 136 -7.94 7.38 18.85
C ALA A 136 -7.84 8.72 18.08
N LYS A 137 -6.97 9.61 18.56
CA LYS A 137 -6.83 10.99 18.13
C LYS A 137 -6.79 11.21 16.60
N PRO A 138 -6.05 10.43 15.79
CA PRO A 138 -6.05 10.67 14.33
C PRO A 138 -7.45 10.56 13.71
N PHE A 139 -8.28 9.65 14.18
CA PHE A 139 -9.63 9.42 13.65
C PHE A 139 -10.63 10.51 14.09
N THR A 140 -10.51 10.99 15.33
CA THR A 140 -11.34 12.12 15.82
C THR A 140 -10.99 13.42 15.10
N LEU A 141 -9.71 13.65 14.81
CA LEU A 141 -9.25 14.79 14.00
C LEU A 141 -9.83 14.74 12.58
N LEU A 142 -9.76 13.59 11.91
CA LEU A 142 -10.37 13.41 10.57
C LEU A 142 -11.87 13.66 10.60
N ALA A 143 -12.56 13.17 11.61
CA ALA A 143 -14.00 13.39 11.75
C ALA A 143 -14.38 14.87 11.94
N ALA A 144 -13.49 15.65 12.59
CA ALA A 144 -13.62 17.07 12.77
C ALA A 144 -13.17 17.92 11.55
N GLY A 145 -12.83 17.28 10.42
CA GLY A 145 -12.30 17.95 9.22
C GLY A 145 -10.86 18.46 9.36
N LYS A 146 -10.16 18.12 10.44
CA LYS A 146 -8.78 18.52 10.72
C LYS A 146 -7.79 17.54 10.08
N TRP A 147 -7.91 17.35 8.77
CA TRP A 147 -7.11 16.38 8.02
C TRP A 147 -5.59 16.62 8.11
N ALA A 148 -5.16 17.89 8.14
CA ALA A 148 -3.75 18.24 8.27
C ALA A 148 -3.16 17.81 9.61
N ASP A 149 -3.89 18.04 10.71
CA ASP A 149 -3.48 17.59 12.04
C ASP A 149 -3.46 16.07 12.12
N ALA A 150 -4.46 15.39 11.53
CA ALA A 150 -4.50 13.93 11.45
C ALA A 150 -3.32 13.38 10.66
N ALA A 151 -2.99 13.97 9.52
CA ALA A 151 -1.83 13.58 8.71
C ALA A 151 -0.50 13.76 9.48
N ASN A 152 -0.38 14.84 10.26
CA ASN A 152 0.79 15.05 11.11
C ASN A 152 0.90 14.02 12.25
N GLU A 153 -0.23 13.65 12.87
CA GLU A 153 -0.29 12.57 13.87
C GLU A 153 0.22 11.22 13.30
N TRP A 154 -0.15 10.90 12.06
CA TRP A 154 0.32 9.70 11.37
C TRP A 154 1.80 9.80 10.97
N LYS A 155 2.24 10.98 10.52
CA LYS A 155 3.65 11.24 10.20
C LYS A 155 4.56 11.03 11.42
N MET A 156 4.17 11.56 12.58
CA MET A 156 4.93 11.38 13.84
C MET A 156 5.00 9.91 14.26
N ARG A 157 4.05 9.07 13.84
CA ARG A 157 4.05 7.62 14.08
C ARG A 157 4.76 6.82 12.99
N SER A 158 5.35 7.51 12.02
CA SER A 158 5.99 6.87 10.86
C SER A 158 5.04 5.95 10.07
N CYS A 159 3.77 6.35 9.91
CA CYS A 159 2.73 5.62 9.20
C CYS A 159 2.39 6.32 7.88
N PRO A 160 3.23 6.20 6.83
CA PRO A 160 3.08 7.01 5.61
C PRO A 160 1.81 6.70 4.81
N TYR A 161 1.30 5.46 4.84
CA TYR A 161 0.06 5.14 4.16
C TYR A 161 -1.14 5.82 4.83
N GLU A 162 -1.25 5.74 6.13
CA GLU A 162 -2.30 6.38 6.92
C GLU A 162 -2.20 7.91 6.86
N GLN A 163 -0.97 8.45 6.79
CA GLN A 163 -0.73 9.87 6.50
C GLN A 163 -1.29 10.26 5.14
N ALA A 164 -1.01 9.51 4.08
CA ALA A 164 -1.53 9.77 2.75
C ALA A 164 -3.07 9.69 2.72
N MET A 165 -3.65 8.72 3.42
CA MET A 165 -5.11 8.61 3.50
C MET A 165 -5.75 9.80 4.23
N ALA A 166 -5.09 10.36 5.24
CA ALA A 166 -5.55 11.58 5.90
C ALA A 166 -5.43 12.82 4.98
N LEU A 167 -4.33 12.97 4.24
CA LEU A 167 -4.14 14.02 3.24
C LEU A 167 -5.16 13.93 2.10
N ALA A 168 -5.61 12.72 1.75
CA ALA A 168 -6.62 12.51 0.73
C ALA A 168 -8.00 13.09 1.08
N GLU A 169 -8.24 13.43 2.35
CA GLU A 169 -9.46 14.14 2.80
C GLU A 169 -9.30 15.67 2.77
N GLY A 170 -8.12 16.18 2.37
CA GLY A 170 -7.80 17.59 2.31
C GLY A 170 -8.14 18.28 0.99
N ASP A 171 -7.51 19.41 0.77
CA ASP A 171 -7.60 20.18 -0.47
C ASP A 171 -6.85 19.50 -1.63
N GLU A 172 -6.87 20.12 -2.81
CA GLU A 172 -6.22 19.57 -4.00
C GLU A 172 -4.70 19.38 -3.80
N ALA A 173 -4.02 20.32 -3.13
CA ALA A 173 -2.58 20.23 -2.88
C ALA A 173 -2.26 19.07 -1.93
N ALA A 174 -3.05 18.88 -0.89
CA ALA A 174 -2.94 17.74 0.04
C ALA A 174 -3.18 16.41 -0.69
N LYS A 175 -4.22 16.31 -1.54
CA LYS A 175 -4.51 15.12 -2.35
C LYS A 175 -3.39 14.78 -3.32
N ARG A 176 -2.73 15.78 -3.94
CA ARG A 176 -1.54 15.57 -4.79
C ARG A 176 -0.37 15.03 -3.99
N THR A 177 -0.15 15.56 -2.79
CA THR A 177 0.87 15.05 -1.85
C THR A 177 0.56 13.61 -1.44
N ALA A 178 -0.70 13.30 -1.15
CA ALA A 178 -1.16 11.93 -0.87
C ALA A 178 -0.84 10.96 -2.01
N LEU A 179 -1.11 11.37 -3.27
CA LEU A 179 -0.75 10.56 -4.44
C LEU A 179 0.75 10.27 -4.50
N THR A 180 1.58 11.27 -4.29
CA THR A 180 3.05 11.10 -4.30
C THR A 180 3.49 10.07 -3.26
N ILE A 181 2.97 10.15 -2.03
CA ILE A 181 3.29 9.19 -0.96
C ILE A 181 2.81 7.78 -1.35
N LEU A 182 1.57 7.64 -1.83
CA LEU A 182 1.02 6.34 -2.25
C LEU A 182 1.80 5.71 -3.40
N GLU A 183 2.30 6.51 -4.33
CA GLU A 183 3.15 6.04 -5.44
C GLU A 183 4.51 5.56 -4.96
N GLN A 184 5.15 6.29 -4.04
CA GLN A 184 6.41 5.89 -3.41
C GLN A 184 6.29 4.58 -2.64
N LEU A 185 5.14 4.34 -2.00
CA LEU A 185 4.83 3.08 -1.32
C LEU A 185 4.50 1.93 -2.27
N GLY A 186 4.30 2.19 -3.56
CA GLY A 186 3.78 1.20 -4.50
C GLY A 186 2.30 0.85 -4.24
N ALA A 187 1.53 1.74 -3.60
CA ALA A 187 0.11 1.57 -3.27
C ALA A 187 -0.77 1.76 -4.52
N GLY A 188 -0.60 0.89 -5.50
CA GLY A 188 -1.20 1.05 -6.83
C GLY A 188 -2.72 1.12 -6.82
N GLN A 189 -3.37 0.29 -6.01
CA GLN A 189 -4.84 0.28 -5.92
C GLN A 189 -5.36 1.52 -5.19
N ALA A 190 -4.73 1.90 -4.07
CA ALA A 190 -5.11 3.10 -3.35
C ALA A 190 -4.88 4.38 -4.19
N SER A 191 -3.78 4.45 -4.93
CA SER A 191 -3.52 5.54 -5.88
C SER A 191 -4.58 5.60 -6.98
N ALA A 192 -5.05 4.46 -7.49
CA ALA A 192 -6.09 4.41 -8.51
C ALA A 192 -7.43 4.96 -7.98
N VAL A 193 -7.80 4.60 -6.75
CA VAL A 193 -8.99 5.12 -6.06
C VAL A 193 -8.90 6.64 -5.91
N LEU A 194 -7.78 7.17 -5.42
CA LEU A 194 -7.60 8.61 -5.23
C LEU A 194 -7.59 9.38 -6.55
N ARG A 195 -6.96 8.82 -7.61
CA ARG A 195 -7.00 9.44 -8.95
C ARG A 195 -8.41 9.47 -9.53
N ARG A 196 -9.23 8.45 -9.28
CA ARG A 196 -10.63 8.45 -9.71
C ARG A 196 -11.39 9.57 -8.99
N ARG A 197 -11.26 9.67 -7.66
CA ARG A 197 -11.89 10.73 -6.87
C ARG A 197 -11.50 12.13 -7.36
N LEU A 198 -10.20 12.38 -7.62
CA LEU A 198 -9.74 13.67 -8.16
C LEU A 198 -10.36 13.99 -9.53
N ARG A 199 -10.53 12.99 -10.40
CA ARG A 199 -11.20 13.18 -11.71
C ARG A 199 -12.66 13.52 -11.55
N ASP A 200 -13.35 12.85 -10.65
CA ASP A 200 -14.77 13.08 -10.35
C ASP A 200 -15.00 14.47 -9.75
N GLU A 201 -14.01 15.01 -9.01
CA GLU A 201 -13.96 16.38 -8.51
C GLU A 201 -13.55 17.42 -9.58
N GLY A 202 -13.28 17.01 -10.82
CA GLY A 202 -12.93 17.90 -11.93
C GLY A 202 -11.47 18.38 -11.94
N VAL A 203 -10.58 17.80 -11.15
CA VAL A 203 -9.17 18.18 -11.10
C VAL A 203 -8.49 17.81 -12.42
N ARG A 204 -7.89 18.84 -13.08
CA ARG A 204 -7.14 18.67 -14.32
C ARG A 204 -5.67 18.33 -14.03
N SER A 205 -5.00 17.68 -14.99
CA SER A 205 -3.56 17.37 -14.92
C SER A 205 -3.16 16.48 -13.72
N ILE A 206 -3.93 15.43 -13.46
CA ILE A 206 -3.57 14.43 -12.46
C ILE A 206 -2.38 13.61 -13.01
N PRO A 207 -1.26 13.46 -12.27
CA PRO A 207 -0.14 12.64 -12.69
C PRO A 207 -0.61 11.21 -13.06
N ARG A 208 -0.19 10.74 -14.24
CA ARG A 208 -0.48 9.35 -14.63
C ARG A 208 0.40 8.43 -13.79
N GLY A 209 -0.22 7.48 -13.12
CA GLY A 209 0.53 6.45 -12.40
C GLY A 209 1.35 5.55 -13.32
N PRO A 210 2.23 4.72 -12.76
CA PRO A 210 3.00 3.74 -13.53
C PRO A 210 2.08 2.90 -14.41
N ARG A 211 2.49 2.66 -15.66
CA ARG A 211 1.75 1.81 -16.59
C ARG A 211 1.67 0.37 -16.05
N PRO A 212 0.63 -0.44 -16.40
CA PRO A 212 0.54 -1.84 -15.96
C PRO A 212 1.78 -2.68 -16.26
N THR A 213 2.45 -2.43 -17.38
CA THR A 213 3.72 -3.07 -17.77
C THR A 213 4.87 -2.74 -16.80
N THR A 214 4.85 -1.59 -16.14
CA THR A 214 5.84 -1.20 -15.13
C THR A 214 5.58 -1.89 -13.79
N LYS A 215 4.32 -2.22 -13.48
CA LYS A 215 3.93 -2.95 -12.26
C LYS A 215 4.35 -4.42 -12.28
N GLY A 216 4.44 -5.03 -13.47
CA GLY A 216 4.87 -6.43 -13.62
C GLY A 216 6.37 -6.64 -13.49
N ASN A 217 7.17 -5.57 -13.36
CA ASN A 217 8.63 -5.67 -13.23
C ASN A 217 9.01 -5.49 -11.74
N PRO A 218 9.70 -6.46 -11.11
CA PRO A 218 10.11 -6.43 -9.71
C PRO A 218 10.89 -5.17 -9.30
N ALA A 219 11.63 -4.58 -10.24
CA ALA A 219 12.44 -3.38 -10.04
C ALA A 219 11.67 -2.07 -10.34
N GLY A 220 10.39 -2.12 -10.71
CA GLY A 220 9.59 -0.94 -11.07
C GLY A 220 10.10 -0.22 -12.33
N LEU A 221 10.84 -0.91 -13.20
CA LEU A 221 11.35 -0.37 -14.45
C LEU A 221 10.23 -0.28 -15.49
N THR A 222 10.20 0.82 -16.27
CA THR A 222 9.35 0.92 -17.45
C THR A 222 9.83 -0.02 -18.56
N ALA A 223 8.97 -0.36 -19.53
CA ALA A 223 9.39 -1.17 -20.68
C ALA A 223 10.65 -0.60 -21.36
N ARG A 224 10.72 0.74 -21.50
CA ARG A 224 11.87 1.42 -22.08
C ARG A 224 13.13 1.33 -21.23
N GLU A 225 13.01 1.37 -19.92
CA GLU A 225 14.12 1.18 -18.98
C GLU A 225 14.61 -0.27 -18.98
N VAL A 226 13.71 -1.25 -19.15
CA VAL A 226 14.06 -2.67 -19.33
C VAL A 226 14.88 -2.87 -20.61
N GLU A 227 14.42 -2.30 -21.74
CA GLU A 227 15.18 -2.35 -23.00
C GLU A 227 16.58 -1.73 -22.86
N ILE A 228 16.68 -0.58 -22.22
CA ILE A 228 17.95 0.09 -21.99
C ILE A 228 18.82 -0.71 -21.02
N LEU A 229 18.27 -1.30 -19.97
CA LEU A 229 19.01 -2.16 -19.03
C LEU A 229 19.58 -3.40 -19.72
N ALA A 230 18.83 -4.02 -20.64
CA ALA A 230 19.31 -5.11 -21.45
C ALA A 230 20.51 -4.70 -22.30
N LEU A 231 20.42 -3.55 -22.97
CA LEU A 231 21.54 -3.02 -23.79
C LEU A 231 22.75 -2.56 -22.95
N LEU A 232 22.51 -2.15 -21.70
CA LEU A 232 23.60 -1.88 -20.74
C LEU A 232 24.35 -3.16 -20.36
N SER A 233 23.66 -4.28 -20.24
CA SER A 233 24.32 -5.57 -19.96
C SER A 233 25.16 -6.08 -21.13
N GLU A 234 24.91 -5.60 -22.34
CA GLU A 234 25.74 -5.80 -23.53
C GLU A 234 26.95 -4.84 -23.61
N ASN A 235 27.18 -4.01 -22.57
CA ASN A 235 28.24 -2.99 -22.51
C ASN A 235 28.18 -1.90 -23.58
N LEU A 236 27.03 -1.64 -24.21
CA LEU A 236 26.87 -0.63 -25.26
C LEU A 236 26.94 0.79 -24.66
N GLN A 237 27.60 1.70 -25.38
CA GLN A 237 27.67 3.12 -24.99
C GLN A 237 26.35 3.87 -25.26
N ASN A 238 26.17 5.01 -24.64
CA ASN A 238 24.91 5.79 -24.78
C ASN A 238 24.60 6.14 -26.25
N ALA A 239 25.59 6.39 -27.07
CA ALA A 239 25.41 6.67 -28.48
C ALA A 239 24.92 5.44 -29.27
N GLU A 240 25.42 4.26 -28.95
CA GLU A 240 25.02 2.99 -29.58
C GLU A 240 23.58 2.60 -29.15
N ILE A 241 23.28 2.73 -27.85
CA ILE A 241 21.93 2.53 -27.33
C ILE A 241 20.94 3.52 -27.98
N ALA A 242 21.34 4.78 -28.11
CA ALA A 242 20.56 5.83 -28.74
C ALA A 242 20.24 5.48 -30.21
N SER A 243 21.24 5.01 -30.96
CA SER A 243 21.07 4.56 -32.34
C SER A 243 20.13 3.37 -32.46
N ARG A 244 20.30 2.32 -31.63
CA ARG A 244 19.43 1.14 -31.64
C ARG A 244 17.99 1.44 -31.28
N LEU A 245 17.79 2.42 -30.41
CA LEU A 245 16.46 2.73 -29.86
C LEU A 245 15.80 3.96 -30.51
N PHE A 246 16.43 4.56 -31.52
CA PHE A 246 15.99 5.76 -32.25
C PHE A 246 15.65 6.94 -31.34
N ILE A 247 16.53 7.23 -30.36
CA ILE A 247 16.40 8.35 -29.40
C ILE A 247 17.73 9.11 -29.28
N SER A 248 17.72 10.25 -28.59
CA SER A 248 18.98 10.98 -28.37
C SER A 248 19.86 10.35 -27.29
N PRO A 249 21.21 10.47 -27.35
CA PRO A 249 22.10 10.05 -26.27
C PRO A 249 21.78 10.72 -24.92
N LYS A 250 21.29 11.94 -24.94
CA LYS A 250 20.82 12.67 -23.76
C LYS A 250 19.62 11.97 -23.13
N THR A 251 18.66 11.52 -23.96
CA THR A 251 17.48 10.76 -23.50
C THR A 251 17.90 9.42 -22.89
N VAL A 252 18.89 8.73 -23.47
CA VAL A 252 19.46 7.50 -22.87
C VAL A 252 20.04 7.81 -21.49
N GLY A 253 20.80 8.91 -21.35
CA GLY A 253 21.35 9.33 -20.06
C GLY A 253 20.29 9.55 -18.99
N HIS A 254 19.15 10.18 -19.33
CA HIS A 254 18.02 10.34 -18.40
C HIS A 254 17.42 8.99 -17.96
N HIS A 255 17.25 8.07 -18.90
CA HIS A 255 16.75 6.72 -18.55
C HIS A 255 17.74 5.97 -17.68
N ILE A 256 19.05 6.04 -17.94
CA ILE A 256 20.07 5.43 -17.10
C ILE A 256 20.02 5.97 -15.68
N SER A 257 19.93 7.29 -15.50
CA SER A 257 19.81 7.91 -14.19
C SER A 257 18.56 7.39 -13.44
N ALA A 258 17.44 7.26 -14.14
CA ALA A 258 16.22 6.69 -13.57
C ALA A 258 16.38 5.20 -13.18
N ILE A 259 17.06 4.40 -14.01
CA ILE A 259 17.38 3.00 -13.73
C ILE A 259 18.25 2.89 -12.48
N LEU A 260 19.33 3.66 -12.38
CA LEU A 260 20.23 3.66 -11.22
C LEU A 260 19.46 3.96 -9.91
N SER A 261 18.61 4.98 -9.96
CA SER A 261 17.76 5.35 -8.81
C SER A 261 16.79 4.22 -8.42
N LYS A 262 16.12 3.59 -9.39
CA LYS A 262 15.13 2.54 -9.15
C LYS A 262 15.74 1.24 -8.66
N LEU A 263 16.93 0.90 -9.13
CA LEU A 263 17.71 -0.27 -8.70
C LEU A 263 18.48 0.00 -7.42
N ASN A 264 18.50 1.24 -6.93
CA ASN A 264 19.31 1.69 -5.78
C ASN A 264 20.80 1.32 -5.93
N VAL A 265 21.36 1.54 -7.14
CA VAL A 265 22.76 1.31 -7.46
C VAL A 265 23.45 2.63 -7.85
N ARG A 266 24.79 2.68 -7.67
CA ARG A 266 25.56 3.92 -7.82
C ARG A 266 26.24 4.07 -9.18
N SER A 267 26.38 2.97 -9.93
CA SER A 267 27.10 2.95 -11.17
C SER A 267 26.40 2.19 -12.28
N ARG A 268 26.73 2.56 -13.53
CA ARG A 268 26.31 1.86 -14.74
C ARG A 268 26.71 0.37 -14.71
N GLY A 269 27.92 0.07 -14.22
CA GLY A 269 28.40 -1.30 -14.11
C GLY A 269 27.58 -2.13 -13.12
N GLU A 270 27.18 -1.55 -11.98
CA GLU A 270 26.30 -2.21 -11.02
C GLU A 270 24.92 -2.48 -11.62
N ALA A 271 24.38 -1.53 -12.38
CA ALA A 271 23.11 -1.72 -13.07
C ALA A 271 23.20 -2.86 -14.12
N ALA A 272 24.26 -2.88 -14.92
CA ALA A 272 24.51 -3.94 -15.90
C ALA A 272 24.65 -5.32 -15.24
N ALA A 273 25.33 -5.40 -14.10
CA ALA A 273 25.48 -6.65 -13.33
C ALA A 273 24.14 -7.14 -12.71
N ALA A 274 23.21 -6.24 -12.42
CA ALA A 274 21.88 -6.60 -11.91
C ALA A 274 20.92 -7.11 -13.02
N ALA A 275 21.18 -6.78 -14.28
CA ALA A 275 20.32 -7.08 -15.42
C ALA A 275 19.97 -8.58 -15.57
N PRO A 276 20.90 -9.55 -15.48
CA PRO A 276 20.56 -10.95 -15.64
C PRO A 276 19.52 -11.46 -14.65
N ARG A 277 19.58 -10.99 -13.39
CA ARG A 277 18.63 -11.37 -12.33
C ARG A 277 17.25 -10.78 -12.53
N LEU A 278 17.13 -9.67 -13.24
CA LEU A 278 15.89 -8.92 -13.45
C LEU A 278 15.22 -9.24 -14.79
N LEU A 279 15.99 -9.72 -15.77
CA LEU A 279 15.54 -10.01 -17.14
C LEU A 279 15.34 -11.51 -17.38
N SER A 280 15.86 -12.40 -16.52
CA SER A 280 15.57 -13.82 -16.57
C SER A 280 14.16 -14.08 -16.05
N LYS A 281 13.21 -14.23 -16.96
CA LYS A 281 11.92 -14.88 -16.77
C LYS A 281 11.85 -16.09 -17.65
#